data_72c629fbe42955daeab0e2467f0c011c
#
_entry.id   72c629fbe42955daeab0e2467f0c011c
#
_cell.length_a   1.000
_cell.length_b   1.000
_cell.length_c   1.000
_cell.angle_alpha   90.00
_cell.angle_beta   90.00
_cell.angle_gamma   90.00
#
_symmetry.space_group_name_H-M   'P 1'
#
loop_
_entity.id
_entity.type
_entity.pdbx_description
1 polymer ?
#
loop_
_entity_poly.entity_id
_entity_poly.type
_entity_poly.pdbx_seq_one_letter_code
_entity_poly.pdbx_strand_id
1 'polypeptide(L)'
;MESSTSLQFRGQTPECLKFGTSGLRGKVDAMTDLEVYINTTGFLEYLLGMHAIQAGDPVCLGGDLRPSTDGDKRSILRAVAKAVEDLGLVIRFLGRLPTPALMFDALQANCASIMVTGSHIPFDRNGIKFNKPNGEVLKADESPILSSVHATRRLQYAMPAERSLFDDHGWFKDSSSKTWPASAHLEATERYLDRYRGFFPAGSLEGMECLVYQHSAVGRDLLAKLLESLGAKVWKVGKSERFVPIDTEDISAEQLNELQRMLEEVIAQGGKPTALVSTDGDSDRPLVCGVDSWGRLQFIP
;
A
#
# COMPACT_ATOMS: atom_id res chain seq x y z
N MET A 1 28.95 24.01 11.35
CA MET A 1 27.62 24.53 10.99
C MET A 1 27.64 24.81 9.50
N GLU A 2 27.36 23.78 8.69
CA GLU A 2 27.14 24.00 7.26
C GLU A 2 25.80 24.70 7.10
N SER A 3 25.80 25.86 6.44
CA SER A 3 24.60 26.59 6.09
C SER A 3 23.71 25.68 5.29
N SER A 4 22.50 25.37 5.81
CA SER A 4 21.48 24.68 5.06
C SER A 4 20.99 25.57 3.92
N THR A 5 21.77 25.67 2.86
CA THR A 5 21.27 26.20 1.59
C THR A 5 20.24 25.17 1.14
N SER A 6 18.95 25.50 1.25
CA SER A 6 17.89 24.64 0.77
C SER A 6 18.16 24.33 -0.69
N LEU A 7 18.37 23.05 -1.02
CA LEU A 7 18.57 22.59 -2.38
C LEU A 7 17.35 23.01 -3.21
N GLN A 8 17.57 23.82 -4.25
CA GLN A 8 16.52 24.29 -5.13
C GLN A 8 16.48 23.44 -6.41
N PHE A 9 15.30 23.03 -6.80
CA PHE A 9 15.05 22.45 -8.11
C PHE A 9 14.50 23.53 -9.02
N ARG A 10 15.31 24.02 -9.97
CA ARG A 10 14.94 25.07 -10.93
C ARG A 10 14.30 26.32 -10.30
N GLY A 11 14.92 26.79 -9.20
CA GLY A 11 14.43 27.97 -8.48
C GLY A 11 13.27 27.71 -7.51
N GLN A 12 12.76 26.50 -7.44
CA GLN A 12 11.74 26.06 -6.48
C GLN A 12 12.36 25.26 -5.35
N THR A 13 11.75 25.31 -4.18
CA THR A 13 12.12 24.45 -3.04
C THR A 13 11.02 23.40 -2.85
N PRO A 14 11.18 22.18 -3.43
CA PRO A 14 10.20 21.12 -3.27
C PRO A 14 10.02 20.73 -1.79
N GLU A 15 8.79 20.39 -1.42
CA GLU A 15 8.54 19.76 -0.13
C GLU A 15 9.12 18.36 -0.14
N CYS A 16 10.23 18.14 0.60
CA CYS A 16 10.86 16.84 0.70
C CYS A 16 9.98 15.89 1.50
N LEU A 17 9.76 14.70 0.94
CA LEU A 17 9.06 13.64 1.65
C LEU A 17 9.88 13.18 2.85
N LYS A 18 9.20 12.94 3.97
CA LYS A 18 9.84 12.47 5.20
C LYS A 18 9.77 10.96 5.28
N PHE A 19 10.91 10.36 5.56
CA PHE A 19 11.01 8.94 5.84
C PHE A 19 10.49 8.66 7.25
N GLY A 20 9.53 7.74 7.38
CA GLY A 20 8.98 7.26 8.65
C GLY A 20 9.45 5.85 8.96
N THR A 21 8.81 5.18 9.92
CA THR A 21 9.23 3.87 10.45
C THR A 21 9.31 2.77 9.37
N SER A 22 8.49 2.83 8.32
CA SER A 22 8.43 1.79 7.28
C SER A 22 8.34 2.36 5.85
N GLY A 23 8.62 3.64 5.66
CA GLY A 23 8.57 4.28 4.35
C GLY A 23 8.24 5.76 4.39
N LEU A 24 7.69 6.28 3.30
CA LEU A 24 7.42 7.69 3.09
C LEU A 24 5.92 7.98 3.25
N ARG A 25 5.60 9.16 3.77
CA ARG A 25 4.24 9.71 3.76
C ARG A 25 4.27 11.19 3.41
N GLY A 26 3.31 11.62 2.60
CA GLY A 26 3.18 13.03 2.23
C GLY A 26 1.79 13.38 1.71
N LYS A 27 1.56 14.67 1.51
CA LYS A 27 0.42 15.13 0.72
C LYS A 27 0.61 14.69 -0.73
N VAL A 28 -0.46 14.31 -1.40
CA VAL A 28 -0.40 13.87 -2.81
C VAL A 28 0.25 14.93 -3.71
N ASP A 29 0.00 16.22 -3.43
CA ASP A 29 0.60 17.31 -4.20
C ASP A 29 2.11 17.48 -3.98
N ALA A 30 2.63 17.06 -2.83
CA ALA A 30 4.07 17.03 -2.55
C ALA A 30 4.75 15.74 -3.07
N MET A 31 3.99 14.71 -3.37
CA MET A 31 4.48 13.46 -3.97
C MET A 31 4.59 13.60 -5.49
N THR A 32 5.39 14.57 -5.94
CA THR A 32 5.68 14.74 -7.37
C THR A 32 6.42 13.53 -7.93
N ASP A 33 6.37 13.30 -9.24
CA ASP A 33 7.11 12.21 -9.89
C ASP A 33 8.60 12.27 -9.55
N LEU A 34 9.18 13.48 -9.49
CA LEU A 34 10.57 13.71 -9.10
C LEU A 34 10.87 13.26 -7.68
N GLU A 35 10.05 13.67 -6.69
CA GLU A 35 10.29 13.29 -5.29
C GLU A 35 10.10 11.79 -5.05
N VAL A 36 9.09 11.20 -5.68
CA VAL A 36 8.86 9.75 -5.64
C VAL A 36 10.03 9.00 -6.29
N TYR A 37 10.47 9.44 -7.45
CA TYR A 37 11.61 8.86 -8.17
C TYR A 37 12.90 8.93 -7.34
N ILE A 38 13.23 10.11 -6.78
CA ILE A 38 14.43 10.30 -5.95
C ILE A 38 14.45 9.35 -4.75
N ASN A 39 13.34 9.27 -4.03
CA ASN A 39 13.27 8.44 -2.83
C ASN A 39 13.31 6.94 -3.16
N THR A 40 12.63 6.54 -4.24
CA THR A 40 12.66 5.14 -4.71
C THR A 40 14.05 4.74 -5.19
N THR A 41 14.68 5.59 -6.02
CA THR A 41 16.04 5.37 -6.49
C THR A 41 17.01 5.26 -5.31
N GLY A 42 16.93 6.19 -4.34
CA GLY A 42 17.82 6.18 -3.18
C GLY A 42 17.67 4.91 -2.33
N PHE A 43 16.45 4.39 -2.15
CA PHE A 43 16.23 3.11 -1.49
C PHE A 43 16.86 1.94 -2.27
N LEU A 44 16.65 1.89 -3.57
CA LEU A 44 17.18 0.80 -4.41
C LEU A 44 18.69 0.86 -4.54
N GLU A 45 19.28 2.05 -4.65
CA GLU A 45 20.76 2.25 -4.62
C GLU A 45 21.37 1.78 -3.30
N TYR A 46 20.68 2.02 -2.17
CA TYR A 46 21.09 1.48 -0.88
C TYR A 46 21.15 -0.05 -0.91
N LEU A 47 20.12 -0.71 -1.44
CA LEU A 47 20.08 -2.17 -1.56
C LEU A 47 21.15 -2.71 -2.50
N LEU A 48 21.39 -2.05 -3.64
CA LEU A 48 22.46 -2.37 -4.58
C LEU A 48 23.84 -2.23 -3.92
N GLY A 49 24.05 -1.14 -3.18
CA GLY A 49 25.31 -0.87 -2.47
C GLY A 49 25.61 -1.88 -1.36
N MET A 50 24.58 -2.46 -0.75
CA MET A 50 24.70 -3.55 0.23
C MET A 50 24.82 -4.94 -0.40
N HIS A 51 24.75 -5.05 -1.72
CA HIS A 51 24.63 -6.32 -2.45
C HIS A 51 23.44 -7.18 -2.00
N ALA A 52 22.38 -6.54 -1.49
CA ALA A 52 21.11 -7.21 -1.15
C ALA A 52 20.27 -7.52 -2.41
N ILE A 53 20.49 -6.76 -3.48
CA ILE A 53 19.98 -6.97 -4.83
C ILE A 53 21.08 -6.63 -5.85
N GLN A 54 20.91 -7.08 -7.09
CA GLN A 54 21.80 -6.77 -8.21
C GLN A 54 20.99 -6.42 -9.47
N ALA A 55 21.66 -5.86 -10.48
CA ALA A 55 21.03 -5.56 -11.77
C ALA A 55 20.38 -6.83 -12.37
N GLY A 56 19.17 -6.69 -12.89
CA GLY A 56 18.35 -7.80 -13.40
C GLY A 56 17.46 -8.46 -12.33
N ASP A 57 17.66 -8.19 -11.05
CA ASP A 57 16.81 -8.76 -10.01
C ASP A 57 15.38 -8.16 -10.05
N PRO A 58 14.37 -8.96 -9.73
CA PRO A 58 13.00 -8.48 -9.66
C PRO A 58 12.72 -7.64 -8.41
N VAL A 59 11.89 -6.61 -8.58
CA VAL A 59 11.30 -5.81 -7.51
C VAL A 59 9.78 -5.94 -7.58
N CYS A 60 9.17 -6.43 -6.51
CA CYS A 60 7.72 -6.59 -6.42
C CYS A 60 7.05 -5.22 -6.20
N LEU A 61 6.14 -4.84 -7.08
CA LEU A 61 5.38 -3.59 -6.97
C LEU A 61 3.90 -3.87 -6.75
N GLY A 62 3.29 -3.12 -5.85
CA GLY A 62 1.85 -3.16 -5.61
C GLY A 62 1.31 -1.83 -5.10
N GLY A 63 -0.02 -1.74 -5.03
CA GLY A 63 -0.69 -0.54 -4.55
C GLY A 63 -2.08 -0.78 -4.00
N ASP A 64 -2.58 0.21 -3.25
CA ASP A 64 -3.96 0.26 -2.76
C ASP A 64 -4.94 0.87 -3.78
N LEU A 65 -6.19 1.09 -3.37
CA LEU A 65 -7.25 1.61 -4.25
C LEU A 65 -7.33 3.15 -4.28
N ARG A 66 -6.35 3.86 -3.72
CA ARG A 66 -6.35 5.34 -3.79
C ARG A 66 -6.18 5.82 -5.23
N PRO A 67 -6.91 6.87 -5.65
CA PRO A 67 -6.75 7.43 -6.99
C PRO A 67 -5.33 7.93 -7.31
N SER A 68 -4.56 8.37 -6.29
CA SER A 68 -3.19 8.83 -6.46
C SER A 68 -2.18 7.69 -6.59
N THR A 69 -2.55 6.46 -6.22
CA THR A 69 -1.67 5.30 -6.33
C THR A 69 -1.38 4.96 -7.78
N ASP A 70 -2.43 4.85 -8.62
CA ASP A 70 -2.31 4.54 -10.04
C ASP A 70 -3.53 5.08 -10.82
N GLY A 71 -3.66 6.39 -10.87
CA GLY A 71 -4.75 7.05 -11.58
C GLY A 71 -4.30 7.67 -12.91
N ASP A 72 -5.25 7.94 -13.79
CA ASP A 72 -5.00 8.47 -15.14
C ASP A 72 -4.26 9.81 -15.15
N LYS A 73 -4.53 10.66 -14.15
CA LYS A 73 -3.93 12.00 -14.07
C LYS A 73 -2.60 12.01 -13.31
N ARG A 74 -2.47 11.16 -12.30
CA ARG A 74 -1.28 11.06 -11.43
C ARG A 74 -1.14 9.62 -10.99
N SER A 75 0.05 9.06 -11.13
CA SER A 75 0.36 7.70 -10.72
C SER A 75 1.70 7.66 -9.99
N ILE A 76 1.64 7.57 -8.67
CA ILE A 76 2.84 7.39 -7.84
C ILE A 76 3.57 6.10 -8.23
N LEU A 77 2.82 5.02 -8.51
CA LEU A 77 3.39 3.75 -9.00
C LEU A 77 4.22 3.91 -10.26
N ARG A 78 3.84 4.83 -11.17
CA ARG A 78 4.60 5.09 -12.40
C ARG A 78 6.00 5.62 -12.10
N ALA A 79 6.13 6.56 -11.17
CA ALA A 79 7.43 7.11 -10.77
C ALA A 79 8.28 6.07 -10.04
N VAL A 80 7.68 5.22 -9.20
CA VAL A 80 8.32 4.06 -8.58
C VAL A 80 8.85 3.10 -9.65
N ALA A 81 8.01 2.74 -10.60
CA ALA A 81 8.37 1.82 -11.68
C ALA A 81 9.52 2.35 -12.56
N LYS A 82 9.48 3.65 -12.87
CA LYS A 82 10.55 4.29 -13.64
C LYS A 82 11.90 4.22 -12.91
N ALA A 83 11.92 4.42 -11.59
CA ALA A 83 13.14 4.30 -10.79
C ALA A 83 13.68 2.85 -10.80
N VAL A 84 12.80 1.85 -10.73
CA VAL A 84 13.20 0.43 -10.84
C VAL A 84 13.86 0.14 -12.18
N GLU A 85 13.24 0.58 -13.29
CA GLU A 85 13.76 0.35 -14.64
C GLU A 85 15.08 1.04 -14.90
N ASP A 86 15.24 2.30 -14.44
CA ASP A 86 16.45 3.09 -14.69
C ASP A 86 17.67 2.55 -13.95
N LEU A 87 17.46 1.75 -12.89
CA LEU A 87 18.53 1.02 -12.21
C LEU A 87 18.79 -0.37 -12.79
N GLY A 88 18.17 -0.71 -13.93
CA GLY A 88 18.34 -2.01 -14.58
C GLY A 88 17.72 -3.18 -13.81
N LEU A 89 16.76 -2.90 -12.93
CA LEU A 89 15.98 -3.88 -12.19
C LEU A 89 14.71 -4.27 -12.97
N VAL A 90 14.13 -5.42 -12.65
CA VAL A 90 12.95 -5.95 -13.34
C VAL A 90 11.70 -5.72 -12.52
N ILE A 91 10.67 -5.12 -13.11
CA ILE A 91 9.39 -4.94 -12.45
C ILE A 91 8.63 -6.26 -12.39
N ARG A 92 8.32 -6.73 -11.18
CA ARG A 92 7.35 -7.77 -10.93
C ARG A 92 6.08 -7.14 -10.36
N PHE A 93 5.15 -6.79 -11.26
CA PHE A 93 3.93 -6.08 -10.89
C PHE A 93 2.89 -7.05 -10.32
N LEU A 94 2.52 -6.88 -9.06
CA LEU A 94 1.52 -7.69 -8.37
C LEU A 94 0.13 -7.05 -8.36
N GLY A 95 -0.01 -5.85 -8.90
CA GLY A 95 -1.32 -5.18 -9.02
C GLY A 95 -1.78 -4.54 -7.72
N ARG A 96 -3.10 -4.50 -7.54
CA ARG A 96 -3.73 -3.95 -6.34
C ARG A 96 -4.07 -5.08 -5.38
N LEU A 97 -3.33 -5.14 -4.27
CA LEU A 97 -3.43 -6.24 -3.30
C LEU A 97 -3.07 -5.75 -1.89
N PRO A 98 -3.44 -6.51 -0.83
CA PRO A 98 -3.02 -6.19 0.53
C PRO A 98 -1.51 -6.05 0.69
N THR A 99 -1.08 -5.07 1.50
CA THR A 99 0.34 -4.92 1.87
C THR A 99 0.95 -6.24 2.37
N PRO A 100 0.30 -7.00 3.29
CA PRO A 100 0.87 -8.27 3.73
C PRO A 100 0.92 -9.34 2.62
N ALA A 101 0.04 -9.30 1.63
CA ALA A 101 0.10 -10.22 0.50
C ALA A 101 1.29 -9.92 -0.42
N LEU A 102 1.53 -8.63 -0.71
CA LEU A 102 2.73 -8.18 -1.44
C LEU A 102 4.00 -8.62 -0.74
N MET A 103 4.09 -8.35 0.56
CA MET A 103 5.27 -8.64 1.36
C MET A 103 5.51 -10.16 1.47
N PHE A 104 4.46 -10.94 1.67
CA PHE A 104 4.55 -12.39 1.73
C PHE A 104 5.09 -12.98 0.42
N ASP A 105 4.54 -12.56 -0.71
CA ASP A 105 4.97 -13.03 -2.03
C ASP A 105 6.42 -12.63 -2.34
N ALA A 106 6.80 -11.39 -2.01
CA ALA A 106 8.17 -10.89 -2.18
C ALA A 106 9.19 -11.66 -1.33
N LEU A 107 8.87 -11.94 -0.06
CA LEU A 107 9.73 -12.73 0.83
C LEU A 107 9.93 -14.15 0.29
N GLN A 108 8.86 -14.82 -0.19
CA GLN A 108 8.97 -16.15 -0.79
C GLN A 108 9.87 -16.17 -2.04
N ALA A 109 9.86 -15.06 -2.78
CA ALA A 109 10.68 -14.90 -3.99
C ALA A 109 12.07 -14.30 -3.72
N ASN A 110 12.40 -14.00 -2.45
CA ASN A 110 13.61 -13.28 -2.04
C ASN A 110 13.82 -11.97 -2.82
N CYS A 111 12.74 -11.20 -3.00
CA CYS A 111 12.70 -9.94 -3.74
C CYS A 111 12.52 -8.75 -2.81
N ALA A 112 13.08 -7.60 -3.16
CA ALA A 112 12.64 -6.33 -2.60
C ALA A 112 11.19 -6.04 -3.01
N SER A 113 10.45 -5.30 -2.17
CA SER A 113 9.08 -4.90 -2.53
C SER A 113 8.79 -3.45 -2.18
N ILE A 114 7.92 -2.85 -2.99
CA ILE A 114 7.49 -1.46 -2.83
C ILE A 114 5.97 -1.41 -2.95
N MET A 115 5.32 -0.97 -1.87
CA MET A 115 3.88 -0.77 -1.80
C MET A 115 3.54 0.71 -1.81
N VAL A 116 2.75 1.15 -2.78
CA VAL A 116 2.20 2.50 -2.77
C VAL A 116 0.87 2.49 -2.05
N THR A 117 0.85 3.07 -0.87
CA THR A 117 -0.33 3.10 0.00
C THR A 117 -0.26 4.21 1.04
N GLY A 118 -1.41 4.79 1.32
CA GLY A 118 -1.61 5.68 2.45
C GLY A 118 -2.17 4.99 3.70
N SER A 119 -2.44 3.65 3.65
CA SER A 119 -3.06 2.91 4.76
C SER A 119 -4.36 3.59 5.24
N HIS A 120 -4.47 3.99 6.49
CA HIS A 120 -5.66 4.64 7.10
C HIS A 120 -5.70 6.17 6.96
N ILE A 121 -4.62 6.83 6.50
CA ILE A 121 -4.56 8.30 6.44
C ILE A 121 -5.55 8.89 5.42
N PRO A 122 -5.93 10.19 5.54
CA PRO A 122 -6.87 10.85 4.63
C PRO A 122 -6.52 10.71 3.14
N PHE A 123 -7.52 10.85 2.28
CA PHE A 123 -7.38 10.60 0.83
C PHE A 123 -6.45 11.59 0.10
N ASP A 124 -6.24 12.79 0.65
CA ASP A 124 -5.33 13.82 0.15
C ASP A 124 -3.85 13.53 0.42
N ARG A 125 -3.58 12.40 1.09
CA ARG A 125 -2.26 11.89 1.40
C ARG A 125 -2.05 10.52 0.80
N ASN A 126 -0.79 10.15 0.61
CA ASN A 126 -0.38 8.81 0.22
C ASN A 126 0.99 8.50 0.85
N GLY A 127 1.50 7.30 0.58
CA GLY A 127 2.79 6.87 1.06
C GLY A 127 3.40 5.80 0.17
N ILE A 128 4.63 5.43 0.53
CA ILE A 128 5.36 4.34 -0.11
C ILE A 128 6.02 3.54 1.01
N LYS A 129 5.67 2.27 1.13
CA LYS A 129 6.31 1.32 2.04
C LYS A 129 7.39 0.56 1.28
N PHE A 130 8.58 0.49 1.84
CA PHE A 130 9.74 -0.21 1.27
C PHE A 130 10.09 -1.44 2.10
N ASN A 131 10.35 -2.56 1.44
CA ASN A 131 10.83 -3.76 2.10
C ASN A 131 12.07 -4.33 1.38
N LYS A 132 13.01 -4.78 2.17
CA LYS A 132 14.21 -5.50 1.72
C LYS A 132 13.85 -6.93 1.33
N PRO A 133 14.69 -7.66 0.58
CA PRO A 133 14.43 -9.06 0.25
C PRO A 133 14.25 -9.96 1.48
N ASN A 134 14.84 -9.61 2.61
CA ASN A 134 14.80 -10.37 3.85
C ASN A 134 13.87 -9.79 4.93
N GLY A 135 13.03 -8.80 4.60
CA GLY A 135 12.05 -8.22 5.53
C GLY A 135 11.94 -6.72 5.47
N GLU A 136 11.35 -6.15 6.51
CA GLU A 136 11.10 -4.71 6.61
C GLU A 136 12.39 -3.88 6.71
N VAL A 137 12.28 -2.60 6.30
CA VAL A 137 13.29 -1.59 6.61
C VAL A 137 13.29 -1.34 8.12
N LEU A 138 14.47 -1.45 8.72
CA LEU A 138 14.66 -1.24 10.16
C LEU A 138 15.15 0.19 10.44
N LYS A 139 15.09 0.61 11.67
CA LYS A 139 15.59 1.93 12.10
C LYS A 139 17.06 2.16 11.74
N ALA A 140 17.87 1.10 11.76
CA ALA A 140 19.28 1.16 11.36
C ALA A 140 19.50 1.42 9.87
N ASP A 141 18.54 1.06 9.02
CA ASP A 141 18.59 1.28 7.57
C ASP A 141 18.29 2.73 7.19
N GLU A 142 17.57 3.48 8.06
CA GLU A 142 17.05 4.82 7.74
C GLU A 142 18.17 5.80 7.33
N SER A 143 19.23 5.93 8.11
CA SER A 143 20.32 6.87 7.83
C SER A 143 21.08 6.54 6.53
N PRO A 144 21.46 5.29 6.24
CA PRO A 144 22.02 4.91 4.95
C PRO A 144 21.09 5.18 3.75
N ILE A 145 19.79 4.86 3.88
CA ILE A 145 18.80 5.14 2.83
C ILE A 145 18.72 6.64 2.57
N LEU A 146 18.60 7.47 3.62
CA LEU A 146 18.56 8.93 3.48
C LEU A 146 19.83 9.48 2.84
N SER A 147 21.00 8.91 3.13
CA SER A 147 22.25 9.31 2.48
C SER A 147 22.20 9.07 0.95
N SER A 148 21.71 7.91 0.52
CA SER A 148 21.49 7.61 -0.91
C SER A 148 20.44 8.53 -1.53
N VAL A 149 19.32 8.78 -0.85
CA VAL A 149 18.27 9.73 -1.29
C VAL A 149 18.85 11.13 -1.50
N HIS A 150 19.69 11.61 -0.57
CA HIS A 150 20.35 12.92 -0.72
C HIS A 150 21.35 12.96 -1.87
N ALA A 151 22.07 11.88 -2.11
CA ALA A 151 22.97 11.78 -3.27
C ALA A 151 22.18 11.83 -4.59
N THR A 152 21.15 11.01 -4.72
CA THR A 152 20.25 11.00 -5.88
C THR A 152 19.59 12.37 -6.09
N ARG A 153 19.14 13.03 -5.02
CA ARG A 153 18.54 14.38 -5.10
C ARG A 153 19.52 15.38 -5.69
N ARG A 154 20.78 15.41 -5.22
CA ARG A 154 21.79 16.32 -5.77
C ARG A 154 22.00 16.08 -7.26
N LEU A 155 22.04 14.82 -7.70
CA LEU A 155 22.21 14.48 -9.12
C LEU A 155 21.01 14.95 -9.95
N GLN A 156 19.79 14.68 -9.50
CA GLN A 156 18.58 15.08 -10.23
C GLN A 156 18.41 16.60 -10.29
N TYR A 157 18.72 17.31 -9.21
CA TYR A 157 18.60 18.76 -9.15
C TYR A 157 19.67 19.49 -9.99
N ALA A 158 20.84 18.89 -10.12
CA ALA A 158 21.93 19.43 -10.98
C ALA A 158 21.73 19.09 -12.47
N MET A 159 20.75 18.24 -12.83
CA MET A 159 20.55 17.81 -14.21
C MET A 159 20.00 18.96 -15.06
N PRO A 160 20.64 19.27 -16.23
CA PRO A 160 20.12 20.28 -17.17
C PRO A 160 18.67 19.99 -17.57
N ALA A 161 17.89 21.06 -17.78
CA ALA A 161 16.48 20.93 -18.09
C ALA A 161 16.20 20.04 -19.31
N GLU A 162 17.02 20.11 -20.34
CA GLU A 162 16.88 19.35 -21.58
C GLU A 162 17.07 17.85 -21.40
N ARG A 163 17.87 17.47 -20.39
CA ARG A 163 18.19 16.05 -20.08
C ARG A 163 17.30 15.46 -18.98
N SER A 164 16.63 16.30 -18.22
CA SER A 164 15.78 15.87 -17.12
C SER A 164 14.51 15.20 -17.63
N LEU A 165 14.08 14.13 -16.98
CA LEU A 165 12.78 13.49 -17.19
C LEU A 165 11.62 14.38 -16.74
N PHE A 166 11.90 15.36 -15.85
CA PHE A 166 10.90 16.13 -15.13
C PHE A 166 10.82 17.57 -15.67
N ASP A 167 9.61 18.13 -15.65
CA ASP A 167 9.34 19.54 -15.88
C ASP A 167 9.79 20.40 -14.68
N ASP A 168 9.54 21.72 -14.73
CA ASP A 168 9.94 22.64 -13.68
C ASP A 168 9.16 22.47 -12.36
N HIS A 169 8.05 21.72 -12.39
CA HIS A 169 7.23 21.38 -11.23
C HIS A 169 7.49 19.96 -10.67
N GLY A 170 8.42 19.22 -11.28
CA GLY A 170 8.77 17.87 -10.87
C GLY A 170 7.84 16.77 -11.40
N TRP A 171 7.01 17.05 -12.41
CA TRP A 171 6.20 16.04 -13.08
C TRP A 171 6.91 15.51 -14.32
N PHE A 172 6.63 14.26 -14.71
CA PHE A 172 7.18 13.73 -15.93
C PHE A 172 6.78 14.56 -17.14
N LYS A 173 7.74 14.92 -17.98
CA LYS A 173 7.51 15.61 -19.27
C LYS A 173 6.73 14.76 -20.23
N ASP A 174 7.01 13.46 -20.25
CA ASP A 174 6.25 12.49 -21.02
C ASP A 174 5.13 11.94 -20.15
N SER A 175 3.88 12.29 -20.48
CA SER A 175 2.67 11.84 -19.82
C SER A 175 2.07 10.57 -20.45
N SER A 176 2.77 9.92 -21.38
CA SER A 176 2.29 8.68 -21.98
C SER A 176 1.94 7.66 -20.91
N SER A 177 0.78 7.03 -21.06
CA SER A 177 0.33 6.00 -20.12
C SER A 177 1.32 4.84 -20.12
N LYS A 178 1.84 4.49 -18.94
CA LYS A 178 2.70 3.32 -18.83
C LYS A 178 1.88 2.06 -19.03
N THR A 179 2.33 1.23 -19.97
CA THR A 179 1.82 -0.14 -20.09
C THR A 179 2.51 -0.98 -19.02
N TRP A 180 1.73 -1.45 -18.05
CA TRP A 180 2.24 -2.35 -17.02
C TRP A 180 2.57 -3.72 -17.61
N PRO A 181 3.63 -4.40 -17.15
CA PRO A 181 3.83 -5.81 -17.46
C PRO A 181 2.63 -6.64 -16.94
N ALA A 182 2.46 -7.85 -17.48
CA ALA A 182 1.40 -8.74 -17.02
C ALA A 182 1.45 -8.88 -15.49
N SER A 183 0.31 -8.70 -14.85
CA SER A 183 0.21 -8.74 -13.39
C SER A 183 0.22 -10.18 -12.89
N ALA A 184 1.05 -10.46 -11.89
CA ALA A 184 1.06 -11.71 -11.11
C ALA A 184 0.06 -11.68 -9.93
N HIS A 185 -0.93 -10.79 -9.97
CA HIS A 185 -1.89 -10.54 -8.89
C HIS A 185 -2.63 -11.80 -8.44
N LEU A 186 -3.18 -12.57 -9.38
CA LEU A 186 -3.95 -13.78 -9.06
C LEU A 186 -3.10 -14.83 -8.35
N GLU A 187 -1.87 -15.06 -8.81
CA GLU A 187 -0.96 -16.02 -8.19
C GLU A 187 -0.52 -15.55 -6.79
N ALA A 188 -0.20 -14.26 -6.62
CA ALA A 188 0.18 -13.71 -5.33
C ALA A 188 -0.96 -13.79 -4.31
N THR A 189 -2.20 -13.48 -4.73
CA THR A 189 -3.37 -13.56 -3.86
C THR A 189 -3.73 -14.98 -3.50
N GLU A 190 -3.62 -15.95 -4.41
CA GLU A 190 -3.85 -17.36 -4.10
C GLU A 190 -2.79 -17.90 -3.12
N ARG A 191 -1.49 -17.62 -3.33
CA ARG A 191 -0.46 -18.03 -2.35
C ARG A 191 -0.72 -17.44 -0.97
N TYR A 192 -1.22 -16.21 -0.90
CA TYR A 192 -1.57 -15.57 0.36
C TYR A 192 -2.78 -16.23 1.03
N LEU A 193 -3.82 -16.60 0.28
CA LEU A 193 -4.96 -17.39 0.79
C LEU A 193 -4.52 -18.79 1.26
N ASP A 194 -3.69 -19.46 0.49
CA ASP A 194 -3.22 -20.82 0.81
C ASP A 194 -2.39 -20.85 2.10
N ARG A 195 -1.67 -19.78 2.43
CA ARG A 195 -1.02 -19.62 3.73
C ARG A 195 -2.00 -19.81 4.89
N TYR A 196 -3.18 -19.20 4.82
CA TYR A 196 -4.19 -19.31 5.87
C TYR A 196 -4.95 -20.64 5.82
N ARG A 197 -5.28 -21.13 4.62
CA ARG A 197 -5.91 -22.44 4.44
C ARG A 197 -5.03 -23.58 4.94
N GLY A 198 -3.72 -23.44 4.81
CA GLY A 198 -2.76 -24.41 5.34
C GLY A 198 -2.55 -24.32 6.84
N PHE A 199 -2.82 -23.14 7.45
CA PHE A 199 -2.67 -22.93 8.89
C PHE A 199 -3.92 -23.31 9.69
N PHE A 200 -5.12 -22.95 9.20
CA PHE A 200 -6.37 -23.25 9.88
C PHE A 200 -6.98 -24.57 9.35
N PRO A 201 -7.55 -25.40 10.24
CA PRO A 201 -8.28 -26.59 9.80
C PRO A 201 -9.44 -26.22 8.87
N ALA A 202 -9.72 -27.08 7.91
CA ALA A 202 -10.91 -26.93 7.06
C ALA A 202 -12.19 -26.90 7.92
N GLY A 203 -13.10 -25.97 7.59
CA GLY A 203 -14.34 -25.79 8.35
C GLY A 203 -14.18 -25.14 9.72
N SER A 204 -13.00 -24.55 10.03
CA SER A 204 -12.75 -23.90 11.34
C SER A 204 -13.73 -22.77 11.67
N LEU A 205 -14.44 -22.22 10.68
CA LEU A 205 -15.48 -21.20 10.84
C LEU A 205 -16.88 -21.71 10.47
N GLU A 206 -17.06 -23.05 10.40
CA GLU A 206 -18.35 -23.65 10.08
C GLU A 206 -19.41 -23.26 11.13
N GLY A 207 -20.59 -22.87 10.68
CA GLY A 207 -21.67 -22.38 11.52
C GLY A 207 -21.58 -20.91 11.93
N MET A 208 -20.46 -20.22 11.62
CA MET A 208 -20.36 -18.78 11.84
C MET A 208 -20.91 -17.98 10.66
N GLU A 209 -21.62 -16.91 10.94
CA GLU A 209 -21.99 -15.88 9.96
C GLU A 209 -21.16 -14.64 10.24
N CYS A 210 -20.43 -14.15 9.22
CA CYS A 210 -19.59 -12.96 9.33
C CYS A 210 -20.11 -11.85 8.41
N LEU A 211 -20.22 -10.64 8.94
CA LEU A 211 -20.46 -9.44 8.15
C LEU A 211 -19.12 -8.88 7.72
N VAL A 212 -18.84 -8.81 6.42
CA VAL A 212 -17.61 -8.23 5.88
C VAL A 212 -17.92 -6.82 5.36
N TYR A 213 -17.45 -5.81 6.08
CA TYR A 213 -17.51 -4.42 5.64
C TYR A 213 -16.40 -4.16 4.63
N GLN A 214 -16.78 -4.04 3.37
CA GLN A 214 -15.84 -4.01 2.26
C GLN A 214 -15.22 -2.64 2.02
N HIS A 215 -15.93 -1.55 2.26
CA HIS A 215 -15.60 -0.16 1.91
C HIS A 215 -14.64 -0.05 0.69
N SER A 216 -13.55 0.70 0.79
CA SER A 216 -12.49 0.80 -0.23
C SER A 216 -11.21 0.06 0.16
N ALA A 217 -11.27 -0.94 1.06
CA ALA A 217 -10.12 -1.75 1.39
C ALA A 217 -9.66 -2.56 0.17
N VAL A 218 -8.35 -2.62 -0.09
CA VAL A 218 -7.80 -3.35 -1.23
C VAL A 218 -7.99 -4.86 -1.08
N GLY A 219 -8.02 -5.36 0.15
CA GLY A 219 -8.22 -6.78 0.49
C GLY A 219 -9.68 -7.19 0.69
N ARG A 220 -10.66 -6.30 0.47
CA ARG A 220 -12.07 -6.52 0.78
C ARG A 220 -12.68 -7.82 0.21
N ASP A 221 -12.37 -8.14 -1.04
CA ASP A 221 -12.86 -9.35 -1.69
C ASP A 221 -12.04 -10.58 -1.27
N LEU A 222 -10.75 -10.40 -0.99
CA LEU A 222 -9.85 -11.44 -0.51
C LEU A 222 -10.21 -11.91 0.91
N LEU A 223 -10.52 -10.97 1.81
CA LEU A 223 -10.98 -11.27 3.17
C LEU A 223 -12.26 -12.10 3.15
N ALA A 224 -13.25 -11.69 2.34
CA ALA A 224 -14.49 -12.44 2.19
C ALA A 224 -14.23 -13.86 1.67
N LYS A 225 -13.41 -14.01 0.61
CA LYS A 225 -13.03 -15.30 0.03
C LYS A 225 -12.31 -16.20 1.04
N LEU A 226 -11.44 -15.62 1.88
CA LEU A 226 -10.75 -16.36 2.94
C LEU A 226 -11.75 -16.96 3.94
N LEU A 227 -12.63 -16.12 4.49
CA LEU A 227 -13.61 -16.56 5.49
C LEU A 227 -14.57 -17.60 4.92
N GLU A 228 -15.05 -17.42 3.69
CA GLU A 228 -15.86 -18.41 2.96
C GLU A 228 -15.10 -19.74 2.80
N SER A 229 -13.80 -19.69 2.48
CA SER A 229 -12.99 -20.89 2.31
C SER A 229 -12.73 -21.68 3.61
N LEU A 230 -12.87 -21.01 4.76
CA LEU A 230 -12.77 -21.61 6.09
C LEU A 230 -14.13 -22.07 6.65
N GLY A 231 -15.22 -21.95 5.87
CA GLY A 231 -16.55 -22.44 6.22
C GLY A 231 -17.53 -21.40 6.75
N ALA A 232 -17.14 -20.12 6.85
CA ALA A 232 -18.07 -19.09 7.28
C ALA A 232 -19.11 -18.75 6.20
N LYS A 233 -20.33 -18.43 6.61
CA LYS A 233 -21.28 -17.72 5.77
C LYS A 233 -20.97 -16.22 5.83
N VAL A 234 -20.74 -15.61 4.66
CA VAL A 234 -20.29 -14.23 4.56
C VAL A 234 -21.38 -13.32 3.97
N TRP A 235 -21.65 -12.22 4.67
CA TRP A 235 -22.47 -11.11 4.21
C TRP A 235 -21.56 -9.95 3.83
N LYS A 236 -21.52 -9.61 2.54
CA LYS A 236 -20.67 -8.53 2.00
C LYS A 236 -21.47 -7.23 1.97
N VAL A 237 -21.01 -6.21 2.68
CA VAL A 237 -21.72 -4.94 2.83
C VAL A 237 -20.82 -3.73 2.61
N GLY A 238 -21.41 -2.60 2.29
CA GLY A 238 -20.75 -1.30 2.28
C GLY A 238 -19.61 -1.14 1.27
N LYS A 239 -19.62 -1.91 0.16
CA LYS A 239 -18.59 -1.77 -0.90
C LYS A 239 -18.62 -0.37 -1.50
N SER A 240 -17.47 0.29 -1.55
CA SER A 240 -17.32 1.64 -2.11
C SER A 240 -16.27 1.68 -3.21
N GLU A 241 -16.58 2.37 -4.30
CA GLU A 241 -15.63 2.71 -5.36
C GLU A 241 -14.93 4.06 -5.08
N ARG A 242 -15.39 4.80 -4.07
CA ARG A 242 -14.70 5.98 -3.54
C ARG A 242 -13.88 5.57 -2.33
N PHE A 243 -12.69 6.16 -2.20
CA PHE A 243 -11.85 5.89 -1.04
C PHE A 243 -12.55 6.37 0.25
N VAL A 244 -12.66 5.45 1.21
CA VAL A 244 -13.21 5.69 2.56
C VAL A 244 -12.06 5.48 3.55
N PRO A 245 -11.56 6.55 4.19
CA PRO A 245 -10.56 6.39 5.25
C PRO A 245 -11.21 5.71 6.46
N ILE A 246 -10.56 4.70 6.98
CA ILE A 246 -10.96 4.05 8.21
C ILE A 246 -9.72 3.82 9.08
N ASP A 247 -9.76 4.29 10.31
CA ASP A 247 -8.80 3.92 11.33
C ASP A 247 -9.38 2.77 12.15
N THR A 248 -8.79 1.59 11.98
CA THR A 248 -9.27 0.36 12.61
C THR A 248 -8.92 0.28 14.09
N GLU A 249 -8.07 1.18 14.59
CA GLU A 249 -7.66 1.26 16.00
C GLU A 249 -8.49 2.32 16.77
N ASP A 250 -9.08 3.29 16.04
CA ASP A 250 -9.89 4.39 16.63
C ASP A 250 -11.13 4.66 15.78
N ILE A 251 -12.12 3.79 15.92
CA ILE A 251 -13.40 3.92 15.20
C ILE A 251 -14.27 4.98 15.85
N SER A 252 -14.70 5.98 15.05
CA SER A 252 -15.62 7.01 15.53
C SER A 252 -17.02 6.45 15.85
N ALA A 253 -17.75 7.14 16.73
CA ALA A 253 -19.12 6.77 17.05
C ALA A 253 -20.04 6.82 15.82
N GLU A 254 -19.80 7.75 14.89
CA GLU A 254 -20.55 7.86 13.64
C GLU A 254 -20.31 6.65 12.74
N GLN A 255 -19.06 6.23 12.60
CA GLN A 255 -18.69 5.03 11.83
C GLN A 255 -19.27 3.77 12.47
N LEU A 256 -19.21 3.64 13.78
CA LEU A 256 -19.79 2.50 14.49
C LEU A 256 -21.32 2.45 14.30
N ASN A 257 -22.02 3.59 14.32
CA ASN A 257 -23.45 3.68 14.06
C ASN A 257 -23.81 3.32 12.60
N GLU A 258 -22.94 3.65 11.63
CA GLU A 258 -23.11 3.23 10.25
C GLU A 258 -22.95 1.72 10.09
N LEU A 259 -21.94 1.13 10.71
CA LEU A 259 -21.74 -0.31 10.73
C LEU A 259 -22.89 -1.05 11.43
N GLN A 260 -23.45 -0.47 12.51
CA GLN A 260 -24.61 -1.00 13.21
C GLN A 260 -25.84 -1.07 12.30
N ARG A 261 -26.10 -0.03 11.50
CA ARG A 261 -27.22 -0.03 10.53
C ARG A 261 -27.06 -1.13 9.48
N MET A 262 -25.83 -1.34 8.97
CA MET A 262 -25.56 -2.42 8.01
C MET A 262 -25.82 -3.80 8.63
N LEU A 263 -25.48 -3.98 9.90
CA LEU A 263 -25.80 -5.21 10.64
C LEU A 263 -27.30 -5.41 10.76
N GLU A 264 -28.05 -4.37 11.14
CA GLU A 264 -29.52 -4.42 11.28
C GLU A 264 -30.21 -4.77 9.96
N GLU A 265 -29.72 -4.24 8.83
CA GLU A 265 -30.22 -4.58 7.49
C GLU A 265 -30.04 -6.08 7.17
N VAL A 266 -28.90 -6.67 7.54
CA VAL A 266 -28.64 -8.09 7.35
C VAL A 266 -29.49 -8.95 8.28
N ILE A 267 -29.67 -8.54 9.54
CA ILE A 267 -30.56 -9.22 10.49
C ILE A 267 -32.01 -9.21 9.98
N ALA A 268 -32.47 -8.09 9.43
CA ALA A 268 -33.83 -7.97 8.85
C ALA A 268 -34.04 -8.90 7.63
N GLN A 269 -32.95 -9.28 6.93
CA GLN A 269 -32.96 -10.27 5.85
C GLN A 269 -32.83 -11.72 6.35
N GLY A 270 -32.85 -11.95 7.65
CA GLY A 270 -32.76 -13.27 8.27
C GLY A 270 -31.32 -13.75 8.52
N GLY A 271 -30.32 -12.87 8.36
CA GLY A 271 -28.94 -13.16 8.75
C GLY A 271 -28.77 -13.19 10.26
N LYS A 272 -27.76 -13.95 10.72
CA LYS A 272 -27.39 -14.05 12.14
C LYS A 272 -25.88 -13.86 12.31
N PRO A 273 -25.32 -12.71 11.89
CA PRO A 273 -23.90 -12.48 12.02
C PRO A 273 -23.46 -12.51 13.47
N THR A 274 -22.35 -13.19 13.76
CA THR A 274 -21.73 -13.24 15.08
C THR A 274 -20.59 -12.25 15.21
N ALA A 275 -20.06 -11.78 14.08
CA ALA A 275 -19.00 -10.79 14.01
C ALA A 275 -19.15 -9.92 12.77
N LEU A 276 -18.69 -8.65 12.88
CA LEU A 276 -18.36 -7.79 11.75
C LEU A 276 -16.85 -7.70 11.66
N VAL A 277 -16.32 -7.87 10.45
CA VAL A 277 -14.89 -7.77 10.19
C VAL A 277 -14.60 -6.88 9.00
N SER A 278 -13.48 -6.20 9.04
CA SER A 278 -12.95 -5.37 7.96
C SER A 278 -11.44 -5.25 8.09
N THR A 279 -10.83 -4.41 7.26
CA THR A 279 -9.44 -4.00 7.36
C THR A 279 -9.33 -2.52 7.01
N ASP A 280 -8.18 -1.89 7.25
CA ASP A 280 -7.91 -0.55 6.73
C ASP A 280 -7.65 -0.56 5.20
N GLY A 281 -7.27 0.59 4.63
CA GLY A 281 -7.19 0.78 3.18
C GLY A 281 -6.27 -0.20 2.44
N ASP A 282 -5.11 -0.51 2.99
CA ASP A 282 -4.14 -1.46 2.43
C ASP A 282 -4.13 -2.83 3.12
N SER A 283 -5.10 -3.05 3.99
CA SER A 283 -5.45 -4.33 4.59
C SER A 283 -4.33 -4.98 5.41
N ASP A 284 -3.54 -4.16 6.12
CA ASP A 284 -2.55 -4.65 7.08
C ASP A 284 -3.03 -4.52 8.56
N ARG A 285 -4.15 -3.83 8.81
CA ARG A 285 -4.75 -3.67 10.13
C ARG A 285 -6.19 -4.19 10.13
N PRO A 286 -6.50 -5.18 10.98
CA PRO A 286 -7.87 -5.70 11.08
C PRO A 286 -8.78 -4.76 11.86
N LEU A 287 -10.07 -4.78 11.51
CA LEU A 287 -11.17 -4.29 12.32
C LEU A 287 -12.04 -5.48 12.69
N VAL A 288 -12.31 -5.63 13.98
CA VAL A 288 -13.18 -6.70 14.47
C VAL A 288 -14.21 -6.12 15.44
N CYS A 289 -15.48 -6.43 15.20
CA CYS A 289 -16.57 -6.17 16.16
C CYS A 289 -17.31 -7.49 16.42
N GLY A 290 -17.52 -7.84 17.67
CA GLY A 290 -18.43 -8.90 18.05
C GLY A 290 -19.88 -8.43 17.96
N VAL A 291 -20.83 -9.36 17.82
CA VAL A 291 -22.28 -9.07 17.91
C VAL A 291 -22.81 -9.68 19.20
N ASP A 292 -23.36 -8.85 20.08
CA ASP A 292 -23.93 -9.31 21.35
C ASP A 292 -25.33 -9.95 21.19
N SER A 293 -25.89 -10.47 22.27
CA SER A 293 -27.21 -11.12 22.28
C SER A 293 -28.38 -10.20 21.94
N TRP A 294 -28.17 -8.90 21.96
CA TRP A 294 -29.18 -7.89 21.57
C TRP A 294 -28.99 -7.39 20.14
N GLY A 295 -28.04 -7.96 19.37
CA GLY A 295 -27.73 -7.55 18.00
C GLY A 295 -26.95 -6.25 17.93
N ARG A 296 -26.13 -5.91 18.91
CA ARG A 296 -25.31 -4.69 18.95
C ARG A 296 -23.85 -5.01 18.69
N LEU A 297 -23.21 -4.17 17.90
CA LEU A 297 -21.78 -4.24 17.68
C LEU A 297 -20.98 -3.86 18.92
N GLN A 298 -20.01 -4.68 19.25
CA GLN A 298 -19.03 -4.46 20.29
C GLN A 298 -17.64 -4.39 19.65
N PHE A 299 -17.08 -3.19 19.57
CA PHE A 299 -15.73 -3.00 19.04
C PHE A 299 -14.70 -3.73 19.90
N ILE A 300 -13.78 -4.44 19.23
CA ILE A 300 -12.67 -5.16 19.86
C ILE A 300 -11.39 -4.46 19.40
N PRO A 301 -10.73 -3.66 20.27
CA PRO A 301 -9.54 -2.91 19.94
C PRO A 301 -8.31 -3.77 19.67
#